data_2cca531a3c6c4e4f437ad4e48d84495f
#
_entry.id   2cca531a3c6c4e4f437ad4e48d84495f
#
_cell.length_a   1.000
_cell.length_b   1.000
_cell.length_c   1.000
_cell.angle_alpha   90.00
_cell.angle_beta   90.00
_cell.angle_gamma   90.00
#
_symmetry.space_group_name_H-M   'P 1'
#
loop_
_entity.id
_entity.type
_entity.pdbx_description
1 polymer ?
#
loop_
_entity_poly.entity_id
_entity_poly.type
_entity_poly.pdbx_seq_one_letter_code
_entity_poly.pdbx_strand_id
1 'polypeptide(L)'
;LLKYNKKQRQLLREVELIIIDEISMVRADMIDFIDRVLRVYSGNMRFPFGGKQLLLVGDVYQLEPVVTSDMRDILSRFYSNFYFFSARVFREMSLVPIELQKVYRQQDERFVEVLDKIRNNTATREELDLLNSRYLPQYEPEKDNFSITLATRRDQVDYINENRLSG
;
A
#
# COMPACT_ATOMS: atom_id res chain seq x y z
N LEU A 1 -20.07 14.75 5.42
CA LEU A 1 -20.10 14.07 4.13
C LEU A 1 -19.47 14.98 3.08
N LEU A 2 -18.55 14.45 2.27
CA LEU A 2 -17.97 15.17 1.14
C LEU A 2 -19.09 15.57 0.15
N LYS A 3 -19.05 16.81 -0.32
CA LYS A 3 -19.99 17.27 -1.33
C LYS A 3 -19.47 16.89 -2.71
N TYR A 4 -20.03 15.86 -3.30
CA TYR A 4 -19.74 15.47 -4.68
C TYR A 4 -20.66 16.20 -5.66
N ASN A 5 -20.09 16.60 -6.81
CA ASN A 5 -20.87 17.18 -7.90
C ASN A 5 -21.75 16.10 -8.61
N LYS A 6 -22.59 16.52 -9.56
CA LYS A 6 -23.53 15.61 -10.24
C LYS A 6 -22.81 14.47 -10.99
N LYS A 7 -21.71 14.79 -11.68
CA LYS A 7 -20.92 13.79 -12.45
C LYS A 7 -20.26 12.76 -11.53
N GLN A 8 -19.66 13.23 -10.43
CA GLN A 8 -19.02 12.32 -9.44
C GLN A 8 -20.07 11.39 -8.79
N ARG A 9 -21.24 11.90 -8.44
CA ARG A 9 -22.33 11.07 -7.90
C ARG A 9 -22.83 10.04 -8.90
N GLN A 10 -22.92 10.41 -10.17
CA GLN A 10 -23.29 9.49 -11.23
C GLN A 10 -22.24 8.39 -11.38
N LEU A 11 -20.96 8.74 -11.43
CA LEU A 11 -19.86 7.76 -11.48
C LEU A 11 -19.94 6.77 -10.30
N LEU A 12 -20.11 7.27 -9.07
CA LEU A 12 -20.24 6.42 -7.88
C LEU A 12 -21.45 5.49 -7.91
N ARG A 13 -22.51 5.82 -8.65
CA ARG A 13 -23.65 4.93 -8.88
C ARG A 13 -23.35 3.84 -9.91
N GLU A 14 -22.71 4.21 -11.00
CA GLU A 14 -22.53 3.35 -12.18
C GLU A 14 -21.36 2.40 -12.05
N VAL A 15 -20.32 2.74 -11.26
CA VAL A 15 -19.19 1.86 -11.05
C VAL A 15 -19.63 0.54 -10.42
N GLU A 16 -19.19 -0.58 -10.99
CA GLU A 16 -19.54 -1.92 -10.52
C GLU A 16 -18.37 -2.57 -9.77
N LEU A 17 -17.14 -2.30 -10.20
CA LEU A 17 -15.91 -2.83 -9.62
C LEU A 17 -15.04 -1.69 -9.09
N ILE A 18 -14.52 -1.86 -7.88
CA ILE A 18 -13.55 -0.97 -7.26
C ILE A 18 -12.27 -1.75 -7.02
N ILE A 19 -11.18 -1.25 -7.56
CA ILE A 19 -9.85 -1.81 -7.35
C ILE A 19 -9.07 -0.85 -6.45
N ILE A 20 -8.54 -1.37 -5.34
CA ILE A 20 -7.65 -0.63 -4.45
C ILE A 20 -6.29 -1.31 -4.51
N ASP A 21 -5.35 -0.63 -5.14
CA ASP A 21 -3.96 -1.07 -5.20
C ASP A 21 -3.20 -0.57 -3.97
N GLU A 22 -2.06 -1.24 -3.65
CA GLU A 22 -1.24 -0.96 -2.46
C GLU A 22 -2.06 -0.93 -1.16
N ILE A 23 -2.96 -1.90 -1.02
CA ILE A 23 -3.93 -1.95 0.09
C ILE A 23 -3.25 -2.01 1.47
N SER A 24 -2.01 -2.52 1.56
CA SER A 24 -1.24 -2.57 2.81
C SER A 24 -1.06 -1.21 3.46
N MET A 25 -0.98 -0.14 2.64
CA MET A 25 -0.80 1.23 3.10
C MET A 25 -2.12 1.95 3.43
N VAL A 26 -3.25 1.31 3.18
CA VAL A 26 -4.58 1.91 3.43
C VAL A 26 -5.03 1.59 4.85
N ARG A 27 -5.41 2.64 5.61
CA ARG A 27 -5.90 2.50 6.98
C ARG A 27 -7.32 1.94 7.03
N ALA A 28 -7.63 1.24 8.11
CA ALA A 28 -8.96 0.67 8.38
C ALA A 28 -10.09 1.71 8.33
N ASP A 29 -9.86 2.90 8.89
CA ASP A 29 -10.86 3.99 8.87
C ASP A 29 -11.14 4.51 7.47
N MET A 30 -10.14 4.48 6.58
CA MET A 30 -10.33 4.86 5.18
C MET A 30 -11.18 3.85 4.42
N ILE A 31 -11.04 2.57 4.71
CA ILE A 31 -11.89 1.51 4.13
C ILE A 31 -13.35 1.70 4.59
N ASP A 32 -13.58 1.91 5.89
CA ASP A 32 -14.94 2.18 6.41
C ASP A 32 -15.52 3.48 5.84
N PHE A 33 -14.67 4.49 5.60
CA PHE A 33 -15.08 5.72 4.93
C PHE A 33 -15.50 5.46 3.48
N ILE A 34 -14.73 4.69 2.72
CA ILE A 34 -15.06 4.30 1.33
C ILE A 34 -16.38 3.52 1.31
N ASP A 35 -16.55 2.54 2.20
CA ASP A 35 -17.81 1.80 2.35
C ASP A 35 -18.98 2.77 2.55
N ARG A 36 -18.87 3.68 3.50
CA ARG A 36 -19.93 4.64 3.80
C ARG A 36 -20.28 5.52 2.62
N VAL A 37 -19.28 6.04 1.91
CA VAL A 37 -19.48 6.86 0.71
C VAL A 37 -20.22 6.08 -0.36
N LEU A 38 -19.81 4.85 -0.62
CA LEU A 38 -20.40 4.02 -1.66
C LEU A 38 -21.84 3.62 -1.33
N ARG A 39 -22.14 3.23 -0.08
CA ARG A 39 -23.53 2.95 0.34
C ARG A 39 -24.43 4.17 0.10
N VAL A 40 -23.98 5.36 0.51
CA VAL A 40 -24.78 6.58 0.39
C VAL A 40 -25.00 6.96 -1.08
N TYR A 41 -23.95 6.98 -1.89
CA TYR A 41 -24.05 7.49 -3.26
C TYR A 41 -24.57 6.47 -4.28
N SER A 42 -24.47 5.17 -4.01
CA SER A 42 -25.18 4.15 -4.80
C SER A 42 -26.65 4.02 -4.45
N GLY A 43 -27.08 4.61 -3.32
CA GLY A 43 -28.44 4.45 -2.81
C GLY A 43 -28.70 3.07 -2.20
N ASN A 44 -27.66 2.30 -1.91
CA ASN A 44 -27.77 0.96 -1.36
C ASN A 44 -27.08 0.87 0.00
N MET A 45 -27.83 1.20 1.05
CA MET A 45 -27.35 1.19 2.43
C MET A 45 -27.24 -0.20 3.02
N ARG A 46 -27.88 -1.21 2.40
CA ARG A 46 -28.00 -2.56 2.96
C ARG A 46 -26.74 -3.38 2.80
N PHE A 47 -26.05 -3.23 1.67
CA PHE A 47 -24.89 -4.06 1.34
C PHE A 47 -23.58 -3.30 1.51
N PRO A 48 -22.51 -3.97 2.00
CA PRO A 48 -21.15 -3.42 2.01
C PRO A 48 -20.76 -2.81 0.67
N PHE A 49 -20.07 -1.68 0.71
CA PHE A 49 -19.64 -0.91 -0.47
C PHE A 49 -20.78 -0.58 -1.45
N GLY A 50 -22.02 -0.52 -0.95
CA GLY A 50 -23.19 -0.29 -1.80
C GLY A 50 -23.54 -1.45 -2.73
N GLY A 51 -23.04 -2.66 -2.45
CA GLY A 51 -23.22 -3.86 -3.25
C GLY A 51 -22.26 -3.97 -4.44
N LYS A 52 -21.21 -3.15 -4.48
CA LYS A 52 -20.20 -3.16 -5.56
C LYS A 52 -19.15 -4.22 -5.29
N GLN A 53 -18.56 -4.76 -6.35
CA GLN A 53 -17.44 -5.68 -6.25
C GLN A 53 -16.18 -4.95 -5.80
N LEU A 54 -15.39 -5.59 -4.93
CA LEU A 54 -14.16 -5.04 -4.40
C LEU A 54 -13.00 -5.96 -4.73
N LEU A 55 -11.93 -5.41 -5.31
CA LEU A 55 -10.65 -6.08 -5.52
C LEU A 55 -9.58 -5.29 -4.76
N LEU A 56 -8.95 -5.95 -3.79
CA LEU A 56 -7.85 -5.40 -3.00
C LEU A 56 -6.55 -6.06 -3.48
N VAL A 57 -5.59 -5.25 -3.88
CA VAL A 57 -4.29 -5.71 -4.37
C VAL A 57 -3.20 -5.12 -3.48
N GLY A 58 -2.21 -5.93 -3.08
CA GLY A 58 -1.09 -5.44 -2.28
C GLY A 58 -0.36 -6.55 -1.55
N ASP A 59 0.61 -6.16 -0.74
CA ASP A 59 1.44 -7.08 0.03
C ASP A 59 1.49 -6.62 1.49
N VAL A 60 0.89 -7.40 2.38
CA VAL A 60 0.78 -7.08 3.82
C VAL A 60 2.12 -7.13 4.56
N TYR A 61 3.17 -7.67 3.94
CA TYR A 61 4.54 -7.67 4.47
C TYR A 61 5.36 -6.46 4.04
N GLN A 62 4.80 -5.59 3.17
CA GLN A 62 5.41 -4.33 2.79
C GLN A 62 5.02 -3.20 3.76
N LEU A 63 5.04 -1.95 3.28
CA LEU A 63 4.81 -0.80 4.14
C LEU A 63 3.43 -0.82 4.80
N GLU A 64 3.43 -0.58 6.10
CA GLU A 64 2.22 -0.42 6.89
C GLU A 64 1.54 0.95 6.67
N PRO A 65 0.27 1.11 7.05
CA PRO A 65 -0.40 2.40 7.00
C PRO A 65 0.30 3.45 7.85
N VAL A 66 0.54 4.63 7.29
CA VAL A 66 1.10 5.75 8.03
C VAL A 66 0.03 6.36 8.93
N VAL A 67 0.31 6.38 10.24
CA VAL A 67 -0.58 6.94 11.26
C VAL A 67 0.21 7.92 12.12
N THR A 68 -0.16 9.20 12.08
CA THR A 68 0.44 10.22 12.96
C THR A 68 0.06 9.99 14.42
N SER A 69 0.84 10.51 15.37
CA SER A 69 0.57 10.36 16.81
C SER A 69 -0.86 10.76 17.17
N ASP A 70 -1.30 11.93 16.71
CA ASP A 70 -2.63 12.45 17.00
C ASP A 70 -3.75 11.54 16.49
N MET A 71 -3.56 10.98 15.28
CA MET A 71 -4.52 10.05 14.70
C MET A 71 -4.50 8.69 15.42
N ARG A 72 -3.34 8.25 15.90
CA ARG A 72 -3.19 7.00 16.63
C ARG A 72 -4.06 6.99 17.90
N ASP A 73 -4.02 8.06 18.68
CA ASP A 73 -4.81 8.20 19.90
C ASP A 73 -6.32 8.16 19.66
N ILE A 74 -6.75 8.68 18.52
CA ILE A 74 -8.16 8.66 18.11
C ILE A 74 -8.55 7.26 17.61
N LEU A 75 -7.78 6.72 16.67
CA LEU A 75 -8.12 5.49 15.96
C LEU A 75 -8.03 4.25 16.85
N SER A 76 -7.10 4.21 17.82
CA SER A 76 -6.96 3.10 18.76
C SER A 76 -8.20 2.86 19.63
N ARG A 77 -9.09 3.85 19.76
CA ARG A 77 -10.40 3.70 20.44
C ARG A 77 -11.40 2.90 19.60
N PHE A 78 -11.17 2.77 18.30
CA PHE A 78 -12.12 2.22 17.35
C PHE A 78 -11.62 0.98 16.63
N TYR A 79 -10.31 0.82 16.49
CA TYR A 79 -9.66 -0.25 15.73
C TYR A 79 -8.58 -0.91 16.56
N SER A 80 -8.51 -2.24 16.53
CA SER A 80 -7.48 -3.03 17.23
C SER A 80 -6.09 -2.84 16.63
N ASN A 81 -6.03 -2.59 15.33
CA ASN A 81 -4.86 -2.17 14.57
C ASN A 81 -5.31 -1.30 13.39
N PHE A 82 -4.35 -0.71 12.66
CA PHE A 82 -4.67 0.28 11.63
C PHE A 82 -4.69 -0.29 10.21
N TYR A 83 -4.36 -1.56 10.03
CA TYR A 83 -4.40 -2.21 8.73
C TYR A 83 -5.82 -2.29 8.17
N PHE A 84 -5.95 -2.28 6.85
CA PHE A 84 -7.23 -2.33 6.14
C PHE A 84 -8.16 -3.45 6.63
N PHE A 85 -7.61 -4.63 6.92
CA PHE A 85 -8.39 -5.80 7.35
C PHE A 85 -9.03 -5.65 8.75
N SER A 86 -8.69 -4.61 9.50
CA SER A 86 -9.36 -4.23 10.75
C SER A 86 -10.58 -3.33 10.54
N ALA A 87 -10.89 -2.96 9.30
CA ALA A 87 -12.07 -2.18 8.98
C ALA A 87 -13.34 -2.93 9.42
N ARG A 88 -14.30 -2.17 9.95
CA ARG A 88 -15.53 -2.73 10.52
C ARG A 88 -16.41 -3.37 9.48
N VAL A 89 -16.40 -2.84 8.26
CA VAL A 89 -17.18 -3.36 7.14
C VAL A 89 -16.88 -4.83 6.85
N PHE A 90 -15.65 -5.29 7.11
CA PHE A 90 -15.28 -6.70 6.90
C PHE A 90 -15.86 -7.68 7.93
N ARG A 91 -16.60 -7.17 8.92
CA ARG A 91 -17.45 -8.00 9.77
C ARG A 91 -18.78 -8.38 9.10
N GLU A 92 -19.16 -7.62 8.08
CA GLU A 92 -20.42 -7.80 7.32
C GLU A 92 -20.23 -8.59 6.02
N MET A 93 -18.98 -8.88 5.64
CA MET A 93 -18.64 -9.61 4.41
C MET A 93 -17.39 -10.44 4.58
N SER A 94 -17.23 -11.45 3.73
CA SER A 94 -16.02 -12.27 3.67
C SER A 94 -15.14 -11.84 2.50
N LEU A 95 -13.84 -11.74 2.76
CA LEU A 95 -12.83 -11.60 1.72
C LEU A 95 -12.37 -12.98 1.28
N VAL A 96 -12.17 -13.15 -0.02
CA VAL A 96 -11.56 -14.34 -0.60
C VAL A 96 -10.09 -14.03 -0.89
N PRO A 97 -9.14 -14.54 -0.07
CA PRO A 97 -7.73 -14.30 -0.29
C PRO A 97 -7.21 -15.15 -1.46
N ILE A 98 -6.43 -14.52 -2.34
CA ILE A 98 -5.70 -15.18 -3.42
C ILE A 98 -4.24 -14.77 -3.26
N GLU A 99 -3.36 -15.74 -3.00
CA GLU A 99 -1.94 -15.50 -2.88
C GLU A 99 -1.23 -15.76 -4.21
N LEU A 100 -0.51 -14.75 -4.73
CA LEU A 100 0.33 -14.88 -5.91
C LEU A 100 1.71 -15.41 -5.46
N GLN A 101 2.09 -16.59 -5.96
CA GLN A 101 3.29 -17.30 -5.51
C GLN A 101 4.49 -17.10 -6.43
N LYS A 102 4.27 -16.74 -7.71
CA LYS A 102 5.36 -16.65 -8.69
C LYS A 102 5.86 -15.23 -8.84
N VAL A 103 7.17 -15.04 -8.65
CA VAL A 103 7.85 -13.76 -8.87
C VAL A 103 8.32 -13.68 -10.32
N TYR A 104 7.92 -12.60 -11.01
CA TYR A 104 8.32 -12.32 -12.40
C TYR A 104 9.24 -11.11 -12.54
N ARG A 105 9.30 -10.26 -11.52
CA ARG A 105 10.04 -8.98 -11.55
C ARG A 105 11.54 -9.19 -11.50
N GLN A 106 12.01 -10.18 -10.76
CA GLN A 106 13.42 -10.48 -10.57
C GLN A 106 13.79 -11.77 -11.28
N GLN A 107 14.95 -11.78 -11.96
CA GLN A 107 15.47 -12.94 -12.67
C GLN A 107 16.57 -13.69 -11.87
N ASP A 108 17.19 -13.05 -10.91
CA ASP A 108 18.18 -13.65 -10.01
C ASP A 108 17.46 -14.45 -8.92
N GLU A 109 17.38 -15.76 -9.10
CA GLU A 109 16.70 -16.67 -8.17
C GLU A 109 17.28 -16.61 -6.76
N ARG A 110 18.60 -16.46 -6.61
CA ARG A 110 19.23 -16.33 -5.30
C ARG A 110 18.83 -15.05 -4.59
N PHE A 111 18.73 -13.96 -5.33
CA PHE A 111 18.26 -12.69 -4.76
C PHE A 111 16.79 -12.74 -4.37
N VAL A 112 15.94 -13.38 -5.18
CA VAL A 112 14.53 -13.62 -4.84
C VAL A 112 14.40 -14.42 -3.56
N GLU A 113 15.19 -15.49 -3.39
CA GLU A 113 15.19 -16.31 -2.17
C GLU A 113 15.58 -15.47 -0.92
N VAL A 114 16.60 -14.64 -1.03
CA VAL A 114 17.02 -13.74 0.05
C VAL A 114 15.92 -12.77 0.43
N LEU A 115 15.28 -12.14 -0.55
CA LEU A 115 14.17 -11.22 -0.30
C LEU A 115 12.98 -11.93 0.38
N ASP A 116 12.68 -13.15 -0.04
CA ASP A 116 11.58 -13.93 0.56
C ASP A 116 11.89 -14.32 2.01
N LYS A 117 13.12 -14.72 2.31
CA LYS A 117 13.56 -14.98 3.68
C LYS A 117 13.48 -13.74 4.57
N ILE A 118 13.81 -12.56 4.04
CA ILE A 118 13.65 -11.30 4.78
C ILE A 118 12.18 -11.00 5.02
N ARG A 119 11.35 -11.11 3.99
CA ARG A 119 9.92 -10.91 4.07
C ARG A 119 9.27 -11.78 5.15
N ASN A 120 9.69 -13.05 5.22
CA ASN A 120 9.15 -14.02 6.18
C ASN A 120 9.88 -14.00 7.55
N ASN A 121 10.82 -13.08 7.74
CA ASN A 121 11.66 -12.98 8.95
C ASN A 121 12.40 -14.29 9.29
N THR A 122 12.87 -15.00 8.26
CA THR A 122 13.63 -16.26 8.35
C THR A 122 15.06 -16.11 7.83
N ALA A 123 15.48 -14.88 7.47
CA ALA A 123 16.84 -14.61 7.00
C ALA A 123 17.85 -14.90 8.09
N THR A 124 18.91 -15.63 7.71
CA THR A 124 20.07 -15.92 8.54
C THR A 124 21.15 -14.84 8.35
N ARG A 125 22.25 -14.98 9.07
CA ARG A 125 23.40 -14.08 8.93
C ARG A 125 23.99 -14.10 7.52
N GLU A 126 23.97 -15.24 6.86
CA GLU A 126 24.49 -15.40 5.51
C GLU A 126 23.75 -14.54 4.49
N GLU A 127 22.40 -14.54 4.52
CA GLU A 127 21.59 -13.70 3.65
C GLU A 127 21.77 -12.21 3.95
N LEU A 128 21.89 -11.86 5.23
CA LEU A 128 22.15 -10.48 5.63
C LEU A 128 23.54 -10.01 5.18
N ASP A 129 24.57 -10.86 5.28
CA ASP A 129 25.92 -10.54 4.81
C ASP A 129 25.95 -10.39 3.28
N LEU A 130 25.15 -11.20 2.56
CA LEU A 130 25.00 -11.05 1.11
C LEU A 130 24.37 -9.69 0.73
N LEU A 131 23.36 -9.25 1.46
CA LEU A 131 22.78 -7.91 1.24
C LEU A 131 23.75 -6.80 1.60
N ASN A 132 24.45 -6.93 2.73
CA ASN A 132 25.42 -5.95 3.19
C ASN A 132 26.62 -5.83 2.22
N SER A 133 26.94 -6.88 1.46
CA SER A 133 27.96 -6.81 0.41
C SER A 133 27.61 -5.85 -0.72
N ARG A 134 26.34 -5.46 -0.85
CA ARG A 134 25.86 -4.46 -1.81
C ARG A 134 25.99 -3.02 -1.29
N TYR A 135 26.37 -2.83 -0.04
CA TYR A 135 26.62 -1.51 0.53
C TYR A 135 27.89 -0.91 -0.03
N LEU A 136 27.76 0.11 -0.84
CA LEU A 136 28.85 0.85 -1.49
C LEU A 136 28.75 2.33 -1.10
N PRO A 137 29.37 2.77 0.01
CA PRO A 137 29.20 4.12 0.56
C PRO A 137 29.70 5.25 -0.36
N GLN A 138 30.56 4.91 -1.32
CA GLN A 138 31.11 5.86 -2.31
C GLN A 138 30.58 5.60 -3.72
N TYR A 139 29.42 4.96 -3.84
CA TYR A 139 28.82 4.71 -5.15
C TYR A 139 28.38 6.02 -5.80
N GLU A 140 28.99 6.34 -6.91
CA GLU A 140 28.53 7.40 -7.81
C GLU A 140 27.90 6.76 -9.04
N PRO A 141 26.62 7.05 -9.35
CA PRO A 141 26.00 6.56 -10.57
C PRO A 141 26.75 7.08 -11.80
N GLU A 142 27.18 6.19 -12.69
CA GLU A 142 27.74 6.59 -13.98
C GLU A 142 26.74 7.48 -14.72
N LYS A 143 27.22 8.57 -15.34
CA LYS A 143 26.35 9.58 -16.01
C LYS A 143 25.50 8.98 -17.12
N ASP A 144 25.94 7.89 -17.75
CA ASP A 144 25.28 7.25 -18.88
C ASP A 144 24.39 6.05 -18.49
N ASN A 145 24.38 5.65 -17.22
CA ASN A 145 23.54 4.54 -16.75
C ASN A 145 22.27 5.06 -16.13
N PHE A 146 21.14 4.58 -16.68
CA PHE A 146 19.84 4.84 -16.07
C PHE A 146 19.78 4.23 -14.67
N SER A 147 19.81 5.10 -13.65
CA SER A 147 19.72 4.72 -12.25
C SER A 147 18.62 5.49 -11.54
N ILE A 148 17.88 4.80 -10.68
CA ILE A 148 16.86 5.42 -9.82
C ILE A 148 17.38 5.40 -8.39
N THR A 149 17.35 6.57 -7.75
CA THR A 149 17.66 6.69 -6.32
C THR A 149 16.39 6.60 -5.49
N LEU A 150 16.35 5.66 -4.56
CA LEU A 150 15.25 5.54 -3.60
C LEU A 150 15.68 6.17 -2.28
N ALA A 151 14.81 6.98 -1.69
CA ALA A 151 15.02 7.58 -0.39
C ALA A 151 13.78 7.41 0.49
N THR A 152 13.99 7.34 1.80
CA THR A 152 12.91 7.14 2.78
C THR A 152 12.18 8.44 3.13
N ARG A 153 12.77 9.60 2.81
CA ARG A 153 12.25 10.92 3.16
C ARG A 153 12.06 11.78 1.91
N ARG A 154 10.94 12.49 1.85
CA ARG A 154 10.58 13.34 0.73
C ARG A 154 11.56 14.50 0.51
N ASP A 155 12.01 15.14 1.60
CA ASP A 155 12.99 16.23 1.53
C ASP A 155 14.33 15.79 0.89
N GLN A 156 14.75 14.54 1.11
CA GLN A 156 15.92 13.97 0.44
C GLN A 156 15.67 13.74 -1.06
N VAL A 157 14.47 13.26 -1.42
CA VAL A 157 14.09 13.08 -2.83
C VAL A 157 14.09 14.43 -3.57
N ASP A 158 13.48 15.45 -2.96
CA ASP A 158 13.40 16.80 -3.54
C ASP A 158 14.82 17.37 -3.73
N TYR A 159 15.69 17.27 -2.73
CA TYR A 159 17.09 17.70 -2.80
C TYR A 159 17.87 17.00 -3.92
N ILE A 160 17.76 15.67 -4.05
CA ILE A 160 18.46 14.90 -5.09
C ILE A 160 17.97 15.31 -6.49
N ASN A 161 16.65 15.47 -6.65
CA ASN A 161 16.06 15.86 -7.93
C ASN A 161 16.47 17.29 -8.35
N GLU A 162 16.43 18.26 -7.42
CA GLU A 162 16.84 19.63 -7.69
C GLU A 162 18.31 19.71 -8.11
N ASN A 163 19.20 18.98 -7.42
CA ASN A 163 20.62 18.96 -7.79
C ASN A 163 20.87 18.32 -9.16
N ARG A 164 20.11 17.30 -9.55
CA ARG A 164 20.25 16.65 -10.87
C ARG A 164 19.66 17.49 -12.01
N LEU A 165 18.64 18.31 -11.75
CA LEU A 165 18.03 19.17 -12.74
C LEU A 165 18.82 20.48 -12.94
N SER A 166 19.66 20.87 -11.97
CA SER A 166 20.44 22.13 -12.00
C SER A 166 21.85 21.95 -12.61
N GLY A 167 22.28 20.74 -12.92
CA GLY A 167 23.59 20.40 -13.54
C GLY A 167 23.41 19.88 -14.95
#